data_d61ae55e417939f54ca3f4eafac0686f
#
_entry.id   d61ae55e417939f54ca3f4eafac0686f
#
_cell.length_a   1.000
_cell.length_b   1.000
_cell.length_c   1.000
_cell.angle_alpha   90.00
_cell.angle_beta   90.00
_cell.angle_gamma   90.00
#
_symmetry.space_group_name_H-M   'P 1'
#
loop_
_entity.id
_entity.type
_entity.pdbx_description
1 polymer ?
#
loop_
_entity_poly.entity_id
_entity_poly.type
_entity_poly.pdbx_seq_one_letter_code
_entity_poly.pdbx_strand_id
1 'polypeptide(L)'
;MKRVNALDGLRGVAILLVILYHGYYIWSGYLPFGKKYNDVFLFKYGNLGVQLFFLISGFVILMSLEKTNNYLKFLKNRWIRLFPSMLVVSLIIFFTAPFFHERPLGIPTLKTVLPGLVFINSNILEKITNIDFGILETSFWTIYLEVKFYLVFGLLFLFFGKMKAVFFNFLLYLVALFVKFYAYQNSIQLNVILGGLCDTFIQFGWFSAGAMVYLYYTTSAKKYLIYFFVMSFVSMFSVFDKADFGMVVYMVLLVALFISVFLFSFIEKILATKYLVFIGFIS
;
A
#
# COMPACT_ATOMS: atom_id res chain seq x y z
N MET A 1 -2.72 12.73 21.16
CA MET A 1 -1.68 12.96 20.14
C MET A 1 -2.25 13.86 19.06
N LYS A 2 -1.57 14.92 18.67
CA LYS A 2 -1.96 15.76 17.54
C LYS A 2 -1.85 14.96 16.23
N ARG A 3 -2.69 15.30 15.25
CA ARG A 3 -2.58 14.79 13.88
C ARG A 3 -1.23 15.23 13.30
N VAL A 4 -0.50 14.34 12.69
CA VAL A 4 0.79 14.65 12.05
C VAL A 4 0.50 15.04 10.61
N ASN A 5 0.25 16.35 10.36
CA ASN A 5 -0.14 16.88 9.06
C ASN A 5 0.85 16.51 7.94
N ALA A 6 2.14 16.40 8.27
CA ALA A 6 3.16 16.00 7.30
C ALA A 6 2.97 14.57 6.76
N LEU A 7 2.34 13.65 7.52
CA LEU A 7 1.98 12.32 7.00
C LEU A 7 0.85 12.38 5.97
N ASP A 8 -0.10 13.32 6.15
CA ASP A 8 -1.11 13.55 5.12
C ASP A 8 -0.46 14.17 3.88
N GLY A 9 0.51 15.07 4.03
CA GLY A 9 1.29 15.59 2.91
C GLY A 9 2.11 14.51 2.19
N LEU A 10 2.72 13.57 2.93
CA LEU A 10 3.39 12.41 2.32
C LEU A 10 2.41 11.52 1.52
N ARG A 11 1.19 11.33 2.01
CA ARG A 11 0.13 10.66 1.22
C ARG A 11 -0.17 11.42 -0.06
N GLY A 12 -0.21 12.76 0.02
CA GLY A 12 -0.37 13.62 -1.15
C GLY A 12 0.74 13.42 -2.18
N VAL A 13 2.00 13.32 -1.74
CA VAL A 13 3.12 12.99 -2.63
C VAL A 13 2.95 11.59 -3.21
N ALA A 14 2.65 10.59 -2.38
CA ALA A 14 2.50 9.20 -2.82
C ALA A 14 1.42 9.04 -3.89
N ILE A 15 0.24 9.67 -3.74
CA ILE A 15 -0.81 9.59 -4.76
C ILE A 15 -0.43 10.32 -6.04
N LEU A 16 0.27 11.47 -5.95
CA LEU A 16 0.75 12.17 -7.14
C LEU A 16 1.71 11.31 -7.95
N LEU A 17 2.65 10.60 -7.31
CA LEU A 17 3.55 9.66 -7.98
C LEU A 17 2.78 8.56 -8.71
N VAL A 18 1.78 7.96 -8.06
CA VAL A 18 0.94 6.91 -8.65
C VAL A 18 0.11 7.45 -9.82
N ILE A 19 -0.46 8.66 -9.70
CA ILE A 19 -1.20 9.30 -10.80
C ILE A 19 -0.28 9.57 -12.00
N LEU A 20 0.92 10.08 -11.76
CA LEU A 20 1.89 10.33 -12.82
C LEU A 20 2.32 9.03 -13.53
N TYR A 21 2.50 7.95 -12.79
CA TYR A 21 2.78 6.63 -13.36
C TYR A 21 1.64 6.14 -14.27
N HIS A 22 0.38 6.24 -13.82
CA HIS A 22 -0.77 5.81 -14.62
C HIS A 22 -1.01 6.75 -15.82
N GLY A 23 -0.83 8.06 -15.63
CA GLY A 23 -1.08 9.06 -16.66
C GLY A 23 0.00 9.15 -17.75
N TYR A 24 1.23 8.69 -17.50
CA TYR A 24 2.34 8.91 -18.43
C TYR A 24 3.18 7.67 -18.75
N TYR A 25 3.03 6.57 -18.01
CA TYR A 25 3.86 5.40 -18.22
C TYR A 25 3.07 4.13 -18.55
N ILE A 26 2.23 3.63 -17.63
CA ILE A 26 1.61 2.30 -17.78
C ILE A 26 0.62 2.21 -18.94
N TRP A 27 -0.10 3.30 -19.20
CA TRP A 27 -1.13 3.37 -20.22
C TRP A 27 -0.66 4.05 -21.52
N SER A 28 0.64 4.07 -21.79
CA SER A 28 1.24 4.80 -22.92
C SER A 28 0.63 4.44 -24.29
N GLY A 29 0.02 3.26 -24.44
CA GLY A 29 -0.70 2.87 -25.66
C GLY A 29 -2.08 3.53 -25.85
N TYR A 30 -2.67 4.06 -24.76
CA TYR A 30 -4.01 4.69 -24.75
C TYR A 30 -3.95 6.20 -24.57
N LEU A 31 -2.80 6.74 -24.22
CA LEU A 31 -2.64 8.15 -23.94
C LEU A 31 -2.21 8.93 -25.19
N PRO A 32 -2.64 10.19 -25.34
CA PRO A 32 -2.28 11.02 -26.49
C PRO A 32 -0.78 11.30 -26.60
N PHE A 33 -0.04 11.12 -25.52
CA PHE A 33 1.41 11.34 -25.47
C PHE A 33 2.22 10.13 -25.95
N GLY A 34 1.59 8.96 -26.11
CA GLY A 34 2.28 7.72 -26.46
C GLY A 34 3.43 7.41 -25.50
N LYS A 35 4.57 6.99 -26.04
CA LYS A 35 5.77 6.64 -25.25
C LYS A 35 6.68 7.82 -24.91
N LYS A 36 6.29 9.06 -25.20
CA LYS A 36 7.14 10.27 -25.09
C LYS A 36 7.77 10.45 -23.70
N TYR A 37 7.09 10.04 -22.64
CA TYR A 37 7.50 10.25 -21.26
C TYR A 37 7.94 8.98 -20.53
N ASN A 38 8.09 7.85 -21.24
CA ASN A 38 8.43 6.55 -20.63
C ASN A 38 9.80 6.54 -19.94
N ASP A 39 10.74 7.39 -20.38
CA ASP A 39 12.09 7.46 -19.81
C ASP A 39 12.20 8.45 -18.65
N VAL A 40 11.12 9.17 -18.32
CA VAL A 40 11.12 10.08 -17.19
C VAL A 40 11.14 9.26 -15.89
N PHE A 41 12.23 9.34 -15.14
CA PHE A 41 12.49 8.59 -13.93
C PHE A 41 11.32 8.64 -12.92
N LEU A 42 10.74 9.83 -12.71
CA LEU A 42 9.63 10.05 -11.80
C LEU A 42 8.36 9.29 -12.22
N PHE A 43 8.10 9.21 -13.52
CA PHE A 43 6.90 8.56 -14.06
C PHE A 43 7.08 7.05 -14.15
N LYS A 44 8.25 6.60 -14.62
CA LYS A 44 8.56 5.18 -14.78
C LYS A 44 8.41 4.40 -13.47
N TYR A 45 8.89 4.96 -12.36
CA TYR A 45 8.88 4.30 -11.05
C TYR A 45 7.81 4.85 -10.08
N GLY A 46 6.90 5.69 -10.57
CA GLY A 46 5.87 6.32 -9.73
C GLY A 46 4.91 5.34 -9.05
N ASN A 47 4.77 4.11 -9.58
CA ASN A 47 4.04 3.02 -8.92
C ASN A 47 4.58 2.69 -7.53
N LEU A 48 5.87 2.95 -7.28
CA LEU A 48 6.48 2.77 -5.95
C LEU A 48 5.96 3.77 -4.90
N GLY A 49 5.17 4.78 -5.29
CA GLY A 49 4.36 5.56 -4.36
C GLY A 49 3.48 4.69 -3.45
N VAL A 50 3.12 3.49 -3.90
CA VAL A 50 2.39 2.50 -3.07
C VAL A 50 3.23 2.04 -1.87
N GLN A 51 4.54 1.85 -2.01
CA GLN A 51 5.42 1.51 -0.89
C GLN A 51 5.48 2.64 0.14
N LEU A 52 5.44 3.89 -0.31
CA LEU A 52 5.34 5.04 0.59
C LEU A 52 3.98 5.03 1.34
N PHE A 53 2.87 4.68 0.68
CA PHE A 53 1.59 4.46 1.36
C PHE A 53 1.68 3.38 2.44
N PHE A 54 2.36 2.27 2.16
CA PHE A 54 2.51 1.19 3.15
C PHE A 54 3.37 1.60 4.35
N LEU A 55 4.45 2.36 4.15
CA LEU A 55 5.22 2.96 5.24
C LEU A 55 4.34 3.86 6.12
N ILE A 56 3.58 4.77 5.51
CA ILE A 56 2.67 5.66 6.23
C ILE A 56 1.59 4.87 6.96
N SER A 57 1.00 3.86 6.32
CA SER A 57 -0.04 3.01 6.91
C SER A 57 0.50 2.22 8.11
N GLY A 58 1.70 1.66 8.04
CA GLY A 58 2.33 0.99 9.18
C GLY A 58 2.45 1.90 10.40
N PHE A 59 2.91 3.14 10.22
CA PHE A 59 2.98 4.15 11.26
C PHE A 59 1.59 4.45 11.86
N VAL A 60 0.63 4.80 10.99
CA VAL A 60 -0.72 5.24 11.41
C VAL A 60 -1.54 4.13 12.04
N ILE A 61 -1.37 2.89 11.58
CA ILE A 61 -2.11 1.75 12.10
C ILE A 61 -1.65 1.39 13.51
N LEU A 62 -0.34 1.32 13.76
CA LEU A 62 0.18 1.08 15.10
C LEU A 62 -0.24 2.21 16.06
N MET A 63 -0.15 3.48 15.63
CA MET A 63 -0.67 4.62 16.38
C MET A 63 -2.16 4.49 16.72
N SER A 64 -2.96 4.00 15.77
CA SER A 64 -4.41 3.84 15.95
C SER A 64 -4.76 2.70 16.91
N LEU A 65 -4.05 1.58 16.83
CA LEU A 65 -4.23 0.44 17.73
C LEU A 65 -3.89 0.82 19.17
N GLU A 66 -2.79 1.51 19.41
CA GLU A 66 -2.45 2.01 20.75
C GLU A 66 -3.51 2.95 21.34
N LYS A 67 -4.06 3.86 20.50
CA LYS A 67 -5.12 4.78 20.97
C LYS A 67 -6.43 4.09 21.28
N THR A 68 -6.79 3.08 20.49
CA THR A 68 -8.12 2.48 20.59
C THR A 68 -8.14 1.40 21.68
N ASN A 69 -7.04 0.69 21.88
CA ASN A 69 -6.85 -0.43 22.81
C ASN A 69 -8.00 -1.48 22.77
N ASN A 70 -8.72 -1.55 21.65
CA ASN A 70 -9.82 -2.49 21.41
C ASN A 70 -9.84 -2.83 19.92
N TYR A 71 -9.63 -4.09 19.60
CA TYR A 71 -9.50 -4.58 18.24
C TYR A 71 -10.75 -4.38 17.39
N LEU A 72 -11.93 -4.71 17.92
CA LEU A 72 -13.19 -4.56 17.16
C LEU A 72 -13.53 -3.10 16.91
N LYS A 73 -13.29 -2.22 17.89
CA LYS A 73 -13.45 -0.78 17.72
C LYS A 73 -12.47 -0.22 16.69
N PHE A 74 -11.23 -0.71 16.68
CA PHE A 74 -10.25 -0.37 15.66
C PHE A 74 -10.74 -0.77 14.27
N LEU A 75 -11.16 -2.01 14.05
CA LEU A 75 -11.67 -2.49 12.76
C LEU A 75 -12.91 -1.70 12.31
N LYS A 76 -13.86 -1.43 13.21
CA LYS A 76 -15.03 -0.59 12.92
C LYS A 76 -14.63 0.79 12.42
N ASN A 77 -13.67 1.44 13.10
CA ASN A 77 -13.19 2.76 12.71
C ASN A 77 -12.50 2.75 11.33
N ARG A 78 -11.78 1.67 10.98
CA ARG A 78 -11.17 1.49 9.66
C ARG A 78 -12.22 1.24 8.59
N TRP A 79 -13.21 0.42 8.88
CA TRP A 79 -14.33 0.19 7.97
C TRP A 79 -15.09 1.48 7.64
N ILE A 80 -15.48 2.25 8.65
CA ILE A 80 -16.18 3.55 8.47
C ILE A 80 -15.33 4.53 7.64
N ARG A 81 -14.02 4.44 7.72
CA ARG A 81 -13.11 5.28 6.93
C ARG A 81 -13.05 4.85 5.46
N LEU A 82 -13.00 3.54 5.16
CA LEU A 82 -12.77 3.03 3.81
C LEU A 82 -14.06 2.84 3.01
N PHE A 83 -15.11 2.34 3.66
CA PHE A 83 -16.33 1.92 2.97
C PHE A 83 -17.04 3.04 2.20
N PRO A 84 -17.25 4.25 2.76
CA PRO A 84 -17.94 5.31 2.02
C PRO A 84 -17.18 5.73 0.75
N SER A 85 -15.85 5.84 0.83
CA SER A 85 -15.02 6.19 -0.32
C SER A 85 -15.06 5.10 -1.39
N MET A 86 -14.96 3.82 -0.98
CA MET A 86 -15.06 2.69 -1.91
C MET A 86 -16.42 2.63 -2.60
N LEU A 87 -17.51 2.85 -1.86
CA LEU A 87 -18.85 2.88 -2.42
C LEU A 87 -18.97 3.98 -3.48
N VAL A 88 -18.61 5.21 -3.12
CA VAL A 88 -18.72 6.37 -4.03
C VAL A 88 -17.87 6.16 -5.29
N VAL A 89 -16.60 5.76 -5.14
CA VAL A 89 -15.69 5.54 -6.29
C VAL A 89 -16.19 4.38 -7.16
N SER A 90 -16.65 3.27 -6.55
CA SER A 90 -17.20 2.14 -7.31
C SER A 90 -18.43 2.53 -8.11
N LEU A 91 -19.34 3.34 -7.55
CA LEU A 91 -20.51 3.85 -8.26
C LEU A 91 -20.13 4.81 -9.38
N ILE A 92 -19.18 5.73 -9.13
CA ILE A 92 -18.68 6.64 -10.18
C ILE A 92 -18.13 5.82 -11.35
N ILE A 93 -17.25 4.85 -11.09
CA ILE A 93 -16.68 4.01 -12.15
C ILE A 93 -17.79 3.23 -12.87
N PHE A 94 -18.71 2.62 -12.14
CA PHE A 94 -19.80 1.84 -12.72
C PHE A 94 -20.66 2.65 -13.69
N PHE A 95 -21.06 3.87 -13.30
CA PHE A 95 -21.93 4.71 -14.11
C PHE A 95 -21.19 5.45 -15.24
N THR A 96 -19.88 5.74 -15.08
CA THR A 96 -19.11 6.48 -16.08
C THR A 96 -18.41 5.58 -17.09
N ALA A 97 -18.07 4.34 -16.73
CA ALA A 97 -17.34 3.42 -17.59
C ALA A 97 -17.98 3.21 -19.00
N PRO A 98 -19.30 3.13 -19.15
CA PRO A 98 -19.94 2.98 -20.47
C PRO A 98 -19.64 4.14 -21.45
N PHE A 99 -19.27 5.31 -20.94
CA PHE A 99 -18.93 6.47 -21.79
C PHE A 99 -17.47 6.45 -22.29
N PHE A 100 -16.64 5.54 -21.77
CA PHE A 100 -15.22 5.41 -22.14
C PHE A 100 -15.00 4.10 -22.91
N HIS A 101 -15.22 4.13 -24.24
CA HIS A 101 -15.10 2.94 -25.08
C HIS A 101 -13.71 2.30 -25.10
N GLU A 102 -12.65 3.11 -24.88
CA GLU A 102 -11.25 2.65 -24.84
C GLU A 102 -10.81 2.13 -23.47
N ARG A 103 -11.75 1.95 -22.52
CA ARG A 103 -11.41 1.47 -21.18
C ARG A 103 -10.86 0.03 -21.24
N PRO A 104 -9.63 -0.23 -20.76
CA PRO A 104 -8.98 -1.54 -20.88
C PRO A 104 -9.72 -2.69 -20.20
N LEU A 105 -10.51 -2.39 -19.16
CA LEU A 105 -11.29 -3.39 -18.38
C LEU A 105 -12.71 -3.59 -18.93
N GLY A 106 -13.07 -2.93 -20.04
CA GLY A 106 -14.40 -3.00 -20.63
C GLY A 106 -15.51 -2.38 -19.78
N ILE A 107 -16.76 -2.72 -20.08
CA ILE A 107 -17.93 -2.20 -19.38
C ILE A 107 -18.21 -3.05 -18.12
N PRO A 108 -18.28 -2.46 -16.94
CA PRO A 108 -18.51 -3.20 -15.69
C PRO A 108 -19.98 -3.69 -15.62
N THR A 109 -20.17 -4.83 -15.01
CA THR A 109 -21.49 -5.36 -14.60
C THR A 109 -21.74 -5.07 -13.13
N LEU A 110 -22.98 -5.22 -12.66
CA LEU A 110 -23.29 -5.03 -11.23
C LEU A 110 -22.46 -5.97 -10.31
N LYS A 111 -22.11 -7.16 -10.81
CA LYS A 111 -21.26 -8.12 -10.07
C LYS A 111 -19.86 -7.57 -9.80
N THR A 112 -19.27 -6.80 -10.73
CA THR A 112 -17.91 -6.27 -10.59
C THR A 112 -17.76 -5.25 -9.45
N VAL A 113 -18.86 -4.70 -8.96
CA VAL A 113 -18.86 -3.73 -7.85
C VAL A 113 -18.66 -4.42 -6.50
N LEU A 114 -19.20 -5.64 -6.34
CA LEU A 114 -19.20 -6.35 -5.05
C LEU A 114 -17.81 -6.58 -4.43
N PRO A 115 -16.76 -7.03 -5.18
CA PRO A 115 -15.42 -7.21 -4.62
C PRO A 115 -14.88 -5.97 -3.91
N GLY A 116 -15.07 -4.79 -4.51
CA GLY A 116 -14.69 -3.50 -3.92
C GLY A 116 -15.41 -3.22 -2.61
N LEU A 117 -16.71 -3.44 -2.55
CA LEU A 117 -17.53 -3.14 -1.36
C LEU A 117 -17.26 -4.07 -0.17
N VAL A 118 -16.90 -5.33 -0.43
CA VAL A 118 -16.52 -6.29 0.62
C VAL A 118 -15.03 -6.33 0.91
N PHE A 119 -14.21 -5.55 0.17
CA PHE A 119 -12.75 -5.51 0.28
C PHE A 119 -12.06 -6.88 0.06
N ILE A 120 -12.64 -7.71 -0.82
CA ILE A 120 -12.12 -9.03 -1.16
C ILE A 120 -11.82 -9.06 -2.66
N ASN A 121 -10.65 -9.57 -3.02
CA ASN A 121 -10.26 -9.72 -4.42
C ASN A 121 -11.26 -10.62 -5.17
N SER A 122 -11.62 -10.26 -6.42
CA SER A 122 -12.56 -11.01 -7.26
C SER A 122 -12.20 -12.48 -7.41
N ASN A 123 -10.91 -12.80 -7.60
CA ASN A 123 -10.45 -14.19 -7.75
C ASN A 123 -10.69 -15.04 -6.49
N ILE A 124 -10.66 -14.43 -5.30
CA ILE A 124 -10.98 -15.13 -4.04
C ILE A 124 -12.48 -15.37 -3.93
N LEU A 125 -13.29 -14.34 -4.25
CA LEU A 125 -14.74 -14.48 -4.25
C LEU A 125 -15.22 -15.53 -5.27
N GLU A 126 -14.65 -15.52 -6.47
CA GLU A 126 -14.94 -16.51 -7.50
C GLU A 126 -14.69 -17.94 -7.01
N LYS A 127 -13.58 -18.19 -6.31
CA LYS A 127 -13.27 -19.52 -5.76
C LYS A 127 -14.22 -19.97 -4.67
N ILE A 128 -14.76 -19.04 -3.88
CA ILE A 128 -15.68 -19.35 -2.79
C ILE A 128 -17.10 -19.58 -3.33
N THR A 129 -17.51 -18.81 -4.35
CA THR A 129 -18.90 -18.75 -4.82
C THR A 129 -19.13 -19.43 -6.16
N ASN A 130 -18.06 -19.78 -6.90
CA ASN A 130 -18.06 -20.23 -8.30
C ASN A 130 -18.75 -19.23 -9.26
N ILE A 131 -18.72 -17.93 -8.91
CA ILE A 131 -19.27 -16.84 -9.73
C ILE A 131 -18.10 -15.96 -10.18
N ASP A 132 -17.96 -15.74 -11.49
CA ASP A 132 -17.04 -14.74 -12.03
C ASP A 132 -17.58 -13.33 -11.74
N PHE A 133 -16.86 -12.59 -10.90
CA PHE A 133 -17.18 -11.20 -10.58
C PHE A 133 -16.52 -10.21 -11.52
N GLY A 134 -15.47 -10.61 -12.23
CA GLY A 134 -14.63 -9.68 -13.01
C GLY A 134 -13.87 -8.67 -12.14
N ILE A 135 -13.30 -7.66 -12.77
CA ILE A 135 -12.48 -6.62 -12.11
C ILE A 135 -13.08 -5.25 -12.42
N LEU A 136 -13.54 -4.53 -11.39
CA LEU A 136 -14.03 -3.16 -11.55
C LEU A 136 -12.87 -2.19 -11.77
N GLU A 137 -11.82 -2.27 -10.97
CA GLU A 137 -10.63 -1.43 -11.07
C GLU A 137 -9.40 -2.17 -10.54
N THR A 138 -8.30 -2.14 -11.31
CA THR A 138 -7.08 -2.85 -10.93
C THR A 138 -6.41 -2.24 -9.70
N SER A 139 -6.44 -0.92 -9.54
CA SER A 139 -5.80 -0.21 -8.42
C SER A 139 -6.37 -0.55 -7.04
N PHE A 140 -7.56 -1.16 -6.98
CA PHE A 140 -8.18 -1.57 -5.71
C PHE A 140 -7.38 -2.64 -4.93
N TRP A 141 -6.44 -3.34 -5.57
CA TRP A 141 -5.59 -4.32 -4.89
C TRP A 141 -4.87 -3.77 -3.66
N THR A 142 -4.51 -2.49 -3.67
CA THR A 142 -3.81 -1.83 -2.55
C THR A 142 -4.71 -1.70 -1.32
N ILE A 143 -5.99 -1.40 -1.52
CA ILE A 143 -6.98 -1.30 -0.45
C ILE A 143 -7.31 -2.68 0.13
N TYR A 144 -7.44 -3.72 -0.71
CA TYR A 144 -7.61 -5.10 -0.24
C TYR A 144 -6.42 -5.56 0.61
N LEU A 145 -5.21 -5.16 0.22
CA LEU A 145 -4.00 -5.45 0.97
C LEU A 145 -3.99 -4.72 2.32
N GLU A 146 -4.39 -3.45 2.33
CA GLU A 146 -4.45 -2.65 3.55
C GLU A 146 -5.47 -3.23 4.55
N VAL A 147 -6.62 -3.69 4.09
CA VAL A 147 -7.62 -4.36 4.94
C VAL A 147 -7.07 -5.68 5.51
N LYS A 148 -6.39 -6.50 4.71
CA LYS A 148 -5.72 -7.71 5.20
C LYS A 148 -4.66 -7.38 6.26
N PHE A 149 -3.90 -6.31 6.06
CA PHE A 149 -2.95 -5.83 7.06
C PHE A 149 -3.66 -5.42 8.36
N TYR A 150 -4.79 -4.72 8.31
CA TYR A 150 -5.56 -4.37 9.51
C TYR A 150 -5.98 -5.59 10.31
N LEU A 151 -6.46 -6.64 9.63
CA LEU A 151 -6.88 -7.87 10.26
C LEU A 151 -5.69 -8.60 10.92
N VAL A 152 -4.65 -8.87 10.15
CA VAL A 152 -3.49 -9.65 10.62
C VAL A 152 -2.71 -8.89 11.69
N PHE A 153 -2.33 -7.64 11.40
CA PHE A 153 -1.52 -6.84 12.33
C PHE A 153 -2.28 -6.50 13.61
N GLY A 154 -3.58 -6.24 13.50
CA GLY A 154 -4.43 -5.99 14.65
C GLY A 154 -4.56 -7.21 15.58
N LEU A 155 -4.66 -8.43 15.02
CA LEU A 155 -4.61 -9.68 15.80
C LEU A 155 -3.24 -9.88 16.44
N LEU A 156 -2.17 -9.70 15.70
CA LEU A 156 -0.81 -9.79 16.27
C LEU A 156 -0.61 -8.79 17.42
N PHE A 157 -1.12 -7.56 17.26
CA PHE A 157 -1.07 -6.56 18.32
C PHE A 157 -1.86 -6.98 19.56
N LEU A 158 -3.05 -7.55 19.38
CA LEU A 158 -3.91 -8.01 20.48
C LEU A 158 -3.23 -9.11 21.30
N PHE A 159 -2.61 -10.10 20.65
CA PHE A 159 -2.03 -11.25 21.33
C PHE A 159 -0.60 -11.01 21.85
N PHE A 160 0.19 -10.22 21.16
CA PHE A 160 1.63 -10.12 21.43
C PHE A 160 2.09 -8.72 21.85
N GLY A 161 1.21 -7.72 21.78
CA GLY A 161 1.56 -6.32 22.04
C GLY A 161 2.41 -5.70 20.91
N LYS A 162 2.61 -4.39 21.00
CA LYS A 162 3.12 -3.56 19.90
C LYS A 162 4.43 -4.03 19.27
N MET A 163 5.43 -4.30 20.10
CA MET A 163 6.78 -4.61 19.62
C MET A 163 6.85 -5.97 18.94
N LYS A 164 6.31 -6.99 19.60
CA LYS A 164 6.27 -8.35 19.05
C LYS A 164 5.39 -8.43 17.82
N ALA A 165 4.28 -7.68 17.77
CA ALA A 165 3.42 -7.62 16.58
C ALA A 165 4.17 -7.14 15.35
N VAL A 166 5.01 -6.10 15.47
CA VAL A 166 5.82 -5.62 14.33
C VAL A 166 6.82 -6.69 13.87
N PHE A 167 7.48 -7.37 14.81
CA PHE A 167 8.43 -8.44 14.44
C PHE A 167 7.74 -9.66 13.83
N PHE A 168 6.59 -10.11 14.36
CA PHE A 168 5.84 -11.22 13.77
C PHE A 168 5.29 -10.85 12.37
N ASN A 169 4.83 -9.61 12.21
CA ASN A 169 4.40 -9.13 10.90
C ASN A 169 5.57 -9.11 9.88
N PHE A 170 6.76 -8.70 10.33
CA PHE A 170 7.96 -8.77 9.50
C PHE A 170 8.41 -10.20 9.22
N LEU A 171 8.22 -11.12 10.18
CA LEU A 171 8.49 -12.55 9.97
C LEU A 171 7.57 -13.15 8.89
N LEU A 172 6.28 -12.77 8.86
CA LEU A 172 5.37 -13.18 7.78
C LEU A 172 5.88 -12.72 6.40
N TYR A 173 6.41 -11.50 6.33
CA TYR A 173 7.08 -11.00 5.13
C TYR A 173 8.30 -11.87 4.75
N LEU A 174 9.19 -12.17 5.70
CA LEU A 174 10.38 -12.98 5.43
C LEU A 174 10.03 -14.39 4.94
N VAL A 175 9.01 -15.02 5.54
CA VAL A 175 8.51 -16.32 5.08
C VAL A 175 7.97 -16.23 3.66
N ALA A 176 7.15 -15.22 3.35
CA ALA A 176 6.63 -15.03 2.00
C ALA A 176 7.75 -14.77 0.98
N LEU A 177 8.76 -13.95 1.34
CA LEU A 177 9.93 -13.69 0.51
C LEU A 177 10.70 -14.98 0.23
N PHE A 178 10.96 -15.78 1.25
CA PHE A 178 11.66 -17.06 1.13
C PHE A 178 10.90 -18.03 0.22
N VAL A 179 9.58 -18.18 0.43
CA VAL A 179 8.75 -19.08 -0.40
C VAL A 179 8.75 -18.63 -1.86
N LYS A 180 8.57 -17.34 -2.14
CA LYS A 180 8.60 -16.80 -3.51
C LYS A 180 9.98 -16.96 -4.15
N PHE A 181 11.04 -16.66 -3.42
CA PHE A 181 12.42 -16.81 -3.91
C PHE A 181 12.73 -18.28 -4.22
N TYR A 182 12.38 -19.21 -3.32
CA TYR A 182 12.57 -20.64 -3.52
C TYR A 182 11.78 -21.15 -4.73
N ALA A 183 10.52 -20.74 -4.87
CA ALA A 183 9.68 -21.09 -6.02
C ALA A 183 10.26 -20.55 -7.34
N TYR A 184 10.76 -19.31 -7.34
CA TYR A 184 11.41 -18.68 -8.50
C TYR A 184 12.66 -19.45 -8.92
N GLN A 185 13.56 -19.78 -7.98
CA GLN A 185 14.81 -20.49 -8.26
C GLN A 185 14.60 -21.91 -8.80
N ASN A 186 13.53 -22.57 -8.36
CA ASN A 186 13.22 -23.95 -8.76
C ASN A 186 12.13 -24.03 -9.84
N SER A 187 11.72 -22.91 -10.44
CA SER A 187 10.64 -22.84 -11.43
C SER A 187 9.32 -23.50 -10.98
N ILE A 188 9.03 -23.41 -9.67
CA ILE A 188 7.83 -24.00 -9.06
C ILE A 188 6.67 -23.04 -9.22
N GLN A 189 5.58 -23.48 -9.83
CA GLN A 189 4.32 -22.73 -9.82
C GLN A 189 3.61 -22.92 -8.49
N LEU A 190 3.51 -21.82 -7.71
CA LEU A 190 2.73 -21.82 -6.49
C LEU A 190 1.24 -21.95 -6.83
N ASN A 191 0.51 -22.78 -6.07
CA ASN A 191 -0.93 -22.80 -6.20
C ASN A 191 -1.54 -21.42 -5.86
N VAL A 192 -2.75 -21.15 -6.36
CA VAL A 192 -3.36 -19.81 -6.29
C VAL A 192 -3.56 -19.33 -4.85
N ILE A 193 -3.80 -20.23 -3.89
CA ILE A 193 -3.98 -19.86 -2.48
C ILE A 193 -2.63 -19.44 -1.89
N LEU A 194 -1.61 -20.29 -2.00
CA LEU A 194 -0.28 -20.01 -1.46
C LEU A 194 0.35 -18.79 -2.16
N GLY A 195 0.23 -18.71 -3.49
CA GLY A 195 0.67 -17.54 -4.26
C GLY A 195 0.00 -16.26 -3.78
N GLY A 196 -1.32 -16.25 -3.63
CA GLY A 196 -2.07 -15.08 -3.14
C GLY A 196 -1.75 -14.68 -1.69
N LEU A 197 -1.43 -15.64 -0.82
CA LEU A 197 -0.91 -15.36 0.53
C LEU A 197 0.49 -14.74 0.46
N CYS A 198 1.39 -15.31 -0.33
CA CYS A 198 2.71 -14.75 -0.53
C CYS A 198 2.66 -13.34 -1.12
N ASP A 199 1.80 -13.08 -2.11
CA ASP A 199 1.60 -11.75 -2.70
C ASP A 199 1.07 -10.74 -1.68
N THR A 200 0.29 -11.21 -0.71
CA THR A 200 -0.18 -10.38 0.40
C THR A 200 0.96 -10.07 1.38
N PHE A 201 1.62 -11.10 1.90
CA PHE A 201 2.60 -10.92 2.97
C PHE A 201 3.91 -10.30 2.50
N ILE A 202 4.26 -10.40 1.21
CA ILE A 202 5.47 -9.78 0.67
C ILE A 202 5.46 -8.24 0.74
N GLN A 203 4.30 -7.62 0.91
CA GLN A 203 4.19 -6.19 1.12
C GLN A 203 4.25 -5.79 2.60
N PHE A 204 4.10 -6.73 3.53
CA PHE A 204 4.03 -6.45 4.98
C PHE A 204 5.36 -5.95 5.56
N GLY A 205 6.47 -6.16 4.86
CA GLY A 205 7.76 -5.58 5.22
C GLY A 205 7.72 -4.06 5.31
N TRP A 206 7.12 -3.38 4.33
CA TRP A 206 6.99 -1.93 4.29
C TRP A 206 6.13 -1.38 5.43
N PHE A 207 5.03 -2.07 5.76
CA PHE A 207 4.21 -1.70 6.92
C PHE A 207 4.97 -1.85 8.24
N SER A 208 5.76 -2.94 8.38
CA SER A 208 6.59 -3.16 9.57
C SER A 208 7.64 -2.06 9.74
N ALA A 209 8.31 -1.68 8.65
CA ALA A 209 9.26 -0.57 8.66
C ALA A 209 8.60 0.75 9.10
N GLY A 210 7.43 1.08 8.55
CA GLY A 210 6.67 2.27 8.96
C GLY A 210 6.27 2.26 10.44
N ALA A 211 5.88 1.10 10.97
CA ALA A 211 5.55 0.93 12.39
C ALA A 211 6.78 1.15 13.30
N MET A 212 8.00 0.80 12.86
CA MET A 212 9.23 1.10 13.61
C MET A 212 9.47 2.60 13.74
N VAL A 213 9.15 3.40 12.72
CA VAL A 213 9.24 4.86 12.83
C VAL A 213 8.24 5.42 13.84
N TYR A 214 7.05 4.84 13.96
CA TYR A 214 6.12 5.22 15.03
C TYR A 214 6.71 4.94 16.43
N LEU A 215 7.36 3.79 16.63
CA LEU A 215 8.04 3.47 17.90
C LEU A 215 9.20 4.43 18.17
N TYR A 216 9.97 4.81 17.15
CA TYR A 216 10.97 5.87 17.27
C TYR A 216 10.34 7.21 17.66
N TYR A 217 9.30 7.62 16.98
CA TYR A 217 8.60 8.89 17.23
C TYR A 217 8.05 9.01 18.65
N THR A 218 7.60 7.89 19.25
CA THR A 218 7.02 7.88 20.60
C THR A 218 8.06 7.71 21.72
N THR A 219 9.20 7.11 21.45
CA THR A 219 10.19 6.75 22.49
C THR A 219 11.52 7.46 22.34
N SER A 220 11.78 8.08 21.16
CA SER A 220 13.07 8.67 20.77
C SER A 220 14.27 7.69 20.82
N ALA A 221 14.02 6.38 20.92
CA ALA A 221 15.06 5.37 21.06
C ALA A 221 15.67 5.01 19.68
N LYS A 222 16.95 5.32 19.49
CA LYS A 222 17.69 5.13 18.22
C LYS A 222 17.66 3.71 17.67
N LYS A 223 17.49 2.67 18.50
CA LYS A 223 17.35 1.27 18.06
C LYS A 223 16.21 1.08 17.04
N TYR A 224 15.12 1.83 17.14
CA TYR A 224 14.00 1.74 16.21
C TYR A 224 14.32 2.32 14.85
N LEU A 225 15.21 3.31 14.77
CA LEU A 225 15.75 3.77 13.48
C LEU A 225 16.61 2.69 12.82
N ILE A 226 17.44 1.98 13.58
CA ILE A 226 18.23 0.87 13.05
C ILE A 226 17.30 -0.21 12.49
N TYR A 227 16.27 -0.61 13.25
CA TYR A 227 15.28 -1.59 12.78
C TYR A 227 14.51 -1.09 11.55
N PHE A 228 14.14 0.19 11.50
CA PHE A 228 13.53 0.80 10.33
C PHE A 228 14.40 0.65 9.08
N PHE A 229 15.67 1.02 9.15
CA PHE A 229 16.57 0.93 8.00
C PHE A 229 16.81 -0.52 7.57
N VAL A 230 17.02 -1.43 8.52
CA VAL A 230 17.18 -2.87 8.22
C VAL A 230 15.92 -3.43 7.58
N MET A 231 14.74 -3.18 8.16
CA MET A 231 13.48 -3.67 7.61
C MET A 231 13.17 -3.05 6.24
N SER A 232 13.45 -1.76 6.03
CA SER A 232 13.28 -1.09 4.73
C SER A 232 14.20 -1.69 3.68
N PHE A 233 15.47 -1.88 4.00
CA PHE A 233 16.44 -2.50 3.09
C PHE A 233 16.02 -3.91 2.68
N VAL A 234 15.66 -4.74 3.66
CA VAL A 234 15.19 -6.10 3.36
C VAL A 234 13.87 -6.09 2.58
N SER A 235 12.98 -5.12 2.84
CA SER A 235 11.71 -4.99 2.10
C SER A 235 11.88 -4.63 0.62
N MET A 236 13.03 -4.06 0.22
CA MET A 236 13.33 -3.81 -1.19
C MET A 236 13.41 -5.10 -2.01
N PHE A 237 13.72 -6.23 -1.37
CA PHE A 237 13.71 -7.53 -2.04
C PHE A 237 12.29 -8.05 -2.38
N SER A 238 11.22 -7.36 -1.97
CA SER A 238 9.86 -7.70 -2.37
C SER A 238 9.61 -7.67 -3.89
N VAL A 239 10.48 -7.02 -4.64
CA VAL A 239 10.42 -6.87 -6.11
C VAL A 239 11.68 -7.41 -6.80
N PHE A 240 12.39 -8.37 -6.18
CA PHE A 240 13.69 -8.88 -6.66
C PHE A 240 13.66 -9.42 -8.09
N ASP A 241 12.52 -9.92 -8.53
CA ASP A 241 12.30 -10.48 -9.88
C ASP A 241 12.15 -9.40 -10.98
N LYS A 242 11.94 -8.15 -10.59
CA LYS A 242 11.67 -7.01 -11.49
C LYS A 242 12.57 -5.81 -11.26
N ALA A 243 13.42 -5.85 -10.21
CA ALA A 243 14.22 -4.71 -9.81
C ALA A 243 15.33 -4.41 -10.83
N ASP A 244 15.33 -3.20 -11.34
CA ASP A 244 16.49 -2.58 -11.97
C ASP A 244 17.16 -1.58 -11.02
N PHE A 245 18.34 -1.09 -11.39
CA PHE A 245 19.09 -0.13 -10.57
C PHE A 245 18.27 1.15 -10.28
N GLY A 246 17.53 1.65 -11.26
CA GLY A 246 16.69 2.84 -11.11
C GLY A 246 15.58 2.63 -10.08
N MET A 247 14.94 1.44 -10.08
CA MET A 247 13.92 1.07 -9.09
C MET A 247 14.48 1.05 -7.66
N VAL A 248 15.68 0.49 -7.47
CA VAL A 248 16.35 0.48 -6.15
C VAL A 248 16.64 1.90 -5.67
N VAL A 249 17.20 2.75 -6.54
CA VAL A 249 17.47 4.17 -6.23
C VAL A 249 16.17 4.87 -5.83
N TYR A 250 15.08 4.63 -6.58
CA TYR A 250 13.80 5.25 -6.29
C TYR A 250 13.25 4.83 -4.92
N MET A 251 13.33 3.53 -4.57
CA MET A 251 12.94 3.03 -3.25
C MET A 251 13.77 3.66 -2.12
N VAL A 252 15.09 3.80 -2.30
CA VAL A 252 15.95 4.48 -1.34
C VAL A 252 15.51 5.93 -1.14
N LEU A 253 15.19 6.65 -2.21
CA LEU A 253 14.70 8.04 -2.14
C LEU A 253 13.36 8.13 -1.38
N LEU A 254 12.44 7.18 -1.59
CA LEU A 254 11.16 7.14 -0.85
C LEU A 254 11.36 6.86 0.65
N VAL A 255 12.26 5.94 1.00
CA VAL A 255 12.62 5.66 2.40
C VAL A 255 13.26 6.89 3.04
N ALA A 256 14.18 7.55 2.34
CA ALA A 256 14.81 8.80 2.79
C ALA A 256 13.77 9.93 2.97
N LEU A 257 12.85 10.09 2.03
CA LEU A 257 11.75 11.05 2.12
C LEU A 257 10.86 10.77 3.34
N PHE A 258 10.50 9.51 3.57
CA PHE A 258 9.64 9.14 4.69
C PHE A 258 10.27 9.47 6.04
N ILE A 259 11.54 9.07 6.25
CA ILE A 259 12.20 9.32 7.54
C ILE A 259 12.59 10.78 7.73
N SER A 260 12.85 11.53 6.67
CA SER A 260 13.24 12.94 6.73
C SER A 260 12.20 13.84 7.40
N VAL A 261 10.92 13.46 7.32
CA VAL A 261 9.81 14.15 8.02
C VAL A 261 10.01 14.18 9.53
N PHE A 262 10.59 13.14 10.09
CA PHE A 262 10.79 12.97 11.52
C PHE A 262 12.14 13.46 12.02
N LEU A 263 13.09 13.67 11.10
CA LEU A 263 14.45 14.12 11.41
C LEU A 263 14.65 15.62 11.14
N PHE A 264 13.93 16.20 10.17
CA PHE A 264 14.15 17.57 9.71
C PHE A 264 12.84 18.38 9.75
N SER A 265 12.77 19.36 10.65
CA SER A 265 11.60 20.24 10.81
C SER A 265 11.26 21.05 9.55
N PHE A 266 12.23 21.34 8.70
CA PHE A 266 12.01 22.03 7.43
C PHE A 266 11.18 21.17 6.46
N ILE A 267 11.51 19.88 6.33
CA ILE A 267 10.76 18.94 5.47
C ILE A 267 9.35 18.70 6.02
N GLU A 268 9.23 18.56 7.35
CA GLU A 268 7.93 18.47 8.01
C GLU A 268 7.04 19.67 7.63
N LYS A 269 7.57 20.90 7.68
CA LYS A 269 6.82 22.11 7.31
C LYS A 269 6.41 22.14 5.84
N ILE A 270 7.29 21.75 4.91
CA ILE A 270 6.98 21.68 3.48
C ILE A 270 5.83 20.69 3.24
N LEU A 271 5.92 19.48 3.79
CA LEU A 271 4.90 18.46 3.61
C LEU A 271 3.59 18.78 4.36
N ALA A 272 3.64 19.59 5.40
CA ALA A 272 2.45 20.09 6.10
C ALA A 272 1.76 21.25 5.38
N THR A 273 2.17 21.62 4.15
CA THR A 273 1.51 22.66 3.37
C THR A 273 0.07 22.31 3.02
N LYS A 274 -0.81 23.30 3.01
CA LYS A 274 -2.26 23.14 2.80
C LYS A 274 -2.61 22.31 1.57
N TYR A 275 -1.90 22.50 0.47
CA TYR A 275 -2.17 21.81 -0.80
C TYR A 275 -1.84 20.32 -0.72
N LEU A 276 -0.65 19.97 -0.22
CA LEU A 276 -0.25 18.56 -0.10
C LEU A 276 -1.11 17.80 0.93
N VAL A 277 -1.41 18.46 2.05
CA VAL A 277 -2.30 17.88 3.08
C VAL A 277 -3.71 17.66 2.53
N PHE A 278 -4.23 18.58 1.72
CA PHE A 278 -5.55 18.42 1.08
C PHE A 278 -5.56 17.21 0.11
N ILE A 279 -4.55 17.13 -0.78
CA ILE A 279 -4.43 15.97 -1.70
C ILE A 279 -4.33 14.66 -0.92
N GLY A 280 -3.53 14.61 0.14
CA GLY A 280 -3.39 13.41 0.97
C GLY A 280 -4.62 13.09 1.83
N PHE A 281 -5.49 14.07 2.08
CA PHE A 281 -6.74 13.85 2.80
C PHE A 281 -7.79 13.16 1.94
N ILE A 282 -7.83 13.48 0.65
CA ILE A 282 -8.78 12.89 -0.31
C ILE A 282 -8.27 11.61 -0.98
N SER A 283 -7.02 11.22 -0.71
CA SER A 283 -6.37 10.01 -1.26
C SER A 283 -6.77 8.71 -0.55
#